data_4a52322998e112439ab843b8d1cbe828
#
_entry.id   4a52322998e112439ab843b8d1cbe828
#
_cell.length_a   1.000
_cell.length_b   1.000
_cell.length_c   1.000
_cell.angle_alpha   90.00
_cell.angle_beta   90.00
_cell.angle_gamma   90.00
#
_symmetry.space_group_name_H-M   'P 1'
#
loop_
_entity.id
_entity.type
_entity.pdbx_description
1 polymer ?
#
loop_
_entity_poly.entity_id
_entity_poly.type
_entity_poly.pdbx_seq_one_letter_code
_entity_poly.pdbx_strand_id
1 'polypeptide(L)'
;MDVQVLGPLSVTIAGRSVVPTAIKARKLMAMLVMNPGRVAQVGTIERELWDDAVPVSAATGIQNNVLQIRKRLAQACREAGSAADPKRLLVTEPTGYRLALAVERSDLAEHRRLVREADEAEDRGDTELASERLNEALSLWRDEPLADVPAGPVLTAHLLRMEEDRKVVLFRRLSLDLRLCRYSEVIGELRALTALHPHDEALHERLMTALYLSGRRGEALDVYAALRSAMAGELGLEPSPRLQWLQRTVLEASQALSQEQLSRQLAAVA
;
A
#
# COMPACT_ATOMS: atom_id res chain seq x y z
N MET A 1 -17.29 0.60 -14.82
CA MET A 1 -17.19 1.13 -13.43
C MET A 1 -15.74 1.38 -13.11
N ASP A 2 -15.43 2.54 -12.54
CA ASP A 2 -14.08 2.87 -12.10
C ASP A 2 -14.02 2.80 -10.57
N VAL A 3 -12.95 2.17 -10.05
CA VAL A 3 -12.75 1.91 -8.62
C VAL A 3 -11.41 2.46 -8.20
N GLN A 4 -11.38 3.21 -7.12
CA GLN A 4 -10.15 3.69 -6.50
C GLN A 4 -10.18 3.37 -5.00
N VAL A 5 -9.13 2.71 -4.53
CA VAL A 5 -8.96 2.26 -3.14
C VAL A 5 -7.61 2.65 -2.54
N LEU A 6 -6.66 3.12 -3.37
CA LEU A 6 -5.34 3.59 -2.93
C LEU A 6 -5.41 5.05 -2.43
N GLY A 7 -6.27 5.30 -1.48
CA GLY A 7 -6.67 6.57 -0.90
C GLY A 7 -8.14 6.50 -0.49
N PRO A 8 -8.85 7.62 -0.32
CA PRO A 8 -10.28 7.62 -0.04
C PRO A 8 -11.06 6.79 -1.07
N LEU A 9 -12.08 6.05 -0.60
CA LEU A 9 -12.88 5.18 -1.45
C LEU A 9 -13.60 5.97 -2.54
N SER A 10 -13.32 5.68 -3.79
CA SER A 10 -14.05 6.22 -4.94
C SER A 10 -14.55 5.07 -5.82
N VAL A 11 -15.85 5.06 -6.06
CA VAL A 11 -16.49 4.13 -6.99
C VAL A 11 -17.42 4.94 -7.87
N THR A 12 -17.17 4.93 -9.18
CA THR A 12 -17.94 5.72 -10.14
C THR A 12 -18.49 4.89 -11.30
N ILE A 13 -19.64 5.30 -11.80
CA ILE A 13 -20.23 4.80 -13.04
C ILE A 13 -20.49 6.02 -13.93
N ALA A 14 -19.89 6.06 -15.10
CA ALA A 14 -19.96 7.21 -16.01
C ALA A 14 -19.63 8.56 -15.30
N GLY A 15 -18.59 8.55 -14.44
CA GLY A 15 -18.13 9.72 -13.69
C GLY A 15 -18.97 10.10 -12.46
N ARG A 16 -20.05 9.36 -12.15
CA ARG A 16 -20.93 9.63 -10.99
C ARG A 16 -20.61 8.71 -9.83
N SER A 17 -20.44 9.27 -8.63
CA SER A 17 -20.16 8.50 -7.42
C SER A 17 -21.36 7.65 -7.00
N VAL A 18 -21.07 6.36 -6.74
CA VAL A 18 -22.04 5.40 -6.19
C VAL A 18 -21.72 5.01 -4.74
N VAL A 19 -20.70 5.64 -4.12
CA VAL A 19 -20.29 5.36 -2.74
C VAL A 19 -21.41 5.77 -1.77
N PRO A 20 -21.87 4.85 -0.88
CA PRO A 20 -22.87 5.18 0.13
C PRO A 20 -22.33 6.15 1.18
N THR A 21 -23.21 6.99 1.73
CA THR A 21 -22.86 7.87 2.86
C THR A 21 -22.95 7.15 4.21
N ALA A 22 -23.82 6.13 4.32
CA ALA A 22 -23.97 5.34 5.54
C ALA A 22 -22.72 4.45 5.74
N ILE A 23 -22.14 4.51 6.94
CA ILE A 23 -20.86 3.85 7.29
C ILE A 23 -20.86 2.35 6.95
N LYS A 24 -21.88 1.59 7.38
CA LYS A 24 -21.95 0.14 7.14
C LYS A 24 -22.13 -0.22 5.66
N ALA A 25 -22.90 0.56 4.92
CA ALA A 25 -23.04 0.37 3.48
C ALA A 25 -21.72 0.70 2.74
N ARG A 26 -20.96 1.72 3.23
CA ARG A 26 -19.65 2.07 2.71
C ARG A 26 -18.62 0.97 2.96
N LYS A 27 -18.56 0.39 4.17
CA LYS A 27 -17.72 -0.78 4.49
C LYS A 27 -18.05 -1.97 3.56
N LEU A 28 -19.34 -2.29 3.40
CA LEU A 28 -19.77 -3.36 2.50
C LEU A 28 -19.37 -3.09 1.05
N MET A 29 -19.51 -1.85 0.58
CA MET A 29 -19.05 -1.47 -0.77
C MET A 29 -17.54 -1.67 -0.91
N ALA A 30 -16.74 -1.24 0.08
CA ALA A 30 -15.29 -1.44 0.08
C ALA A 30 -14.92 -2.93 0.00
N MET A 31 -15.54 -3.79 0.80
CA MET A 31 -15.33 -5.25 0.73
C MET A 31 -15.62 -5.82 -0.67
N LEU A 32 -16.72 -5.38 -1.29
CA LEU A 32 -17.14 -5.86 -2.59
C LEU A 32 -16.19 -5.43 -3.72
N VAL A 33 -15.71 -4.18 -3.70
CA VAL A 33 -14.82 -3.64 -4.74
C VAL A 33 -13.36 -4.07 -4.57
N MET A 34 -12.94 -4.41 -3.34
CA MET A 34 -11.64 -5.01 -3.10
C MET A 34 -11.50 -6.43 -3.68
N ASN A 35 -12.64 -7.14 -3.84
CA ASN A 35 -12.69 -8.49 -4.37
C ASN A 35 -13.74 -8.61 -5.47
N PRO A 36 -13.60 -7.91 -6.61
CA PRO A 36 -14.60 -7.88 -7.66
C PRO A 36 -14.81 -9.30 -8.22
N GLY A 37 -16.08 -9.64 -8.46
CA GLY A 37 -16.46 -10.94 -8.98
C GLY A 37 -16.45 -12.10 -7.97
N ARG A 38 -15.93 -11.91 -6.76
CA ARG A 38 -15.96 -12.91 -5.68
C ARG A 38 -17.15 -12.68 -4.75
N VAL A 39 -17.62 -13.76 -4.13
CA VAL A 39 -18.72 -13.71 -3.16
C VAL A 39 -18.17 -13.25 -1.81
N ALA A 40 -18.68 -12.12 -1.31
CA ALA A 40 -18.51 -11.73 0.08
C ALA A 40 -19.50 -12.53 0.93
N GLN A 41 -19.01 -13.48 1.71
CA GLN A 41 -19.82 -14.36 2.53
C GLN A 41 -20.50 -13.60 3.67
N VAL A 42 -21.73 -13.99 4.05
CA VAL A 42 -22.50 -13.32 5.11
C VAL A 42 -21.71 -13.24 6.41
N GLY A 43 -21.10 -14.32 6.88
CA GLY A 43 -20.31 -14.32 8.11
C GLY A 43 -19.07 -13.38 8.07
N THR A 44 -18.46 -13.23 6.88
CA THR A 44 -17.37 -12.26 6.68
C THR A 44 -17.90 -10.81 6.73
N ILE A 45 -19.08 -10.57 6.15
CA ILE A 45 -19.74 -9.26 6.19
C ILE A 45 -20.15 -8.93 7.63
N GLU A 46 -20.72 -9.89 8.38
CA GLU A 46 -21.07 -9.72 9.78
C GLU A 46 -19.87 -9.31 10.63
N ARG A 47 -18.76 -10.04 10.51
CA ARG A 47 -17.50 -9.72 11.20
C ARG A 47 -17.01 -8.31 10.85
N GLU A 48 -17.06 -7.92 9.59
CA GLU A 48 -16.64 -6.57 9.18
C GLU A 48 -17.55 -5.47 9.74
N LEU A 49 -18.87 -5.68 9.79
CA LEU A 49 -19.81 -4.64 10.15
C LEU A 49 -20.06 -4.50 11.66
N TRP A 50 -19.83 -5.55 12.44
CA TRP A 50 -20.16 -5.59 13.88
C TRP A 50 -19.08 -6.20 14.77
N ASP A 51 -17.99 -6.70 14.18
CA ASP A 51 -16.94 -7.40 14.90
C ASP A 51 -17.50 -8.60 15.69
N ASP A 52 -17.21 -8.70 16.99
CA ASP A 52 -17.71 -9.74 17.88
C ASP A 52 -19.14 -9.48 18.39
N ALA A 53 -19.69 -8.27 18.19
CA ALA A 53 -21.00 -7.86 18.70
C ALA A 53 -22.12 -7.96 17.64
N VAL A 54 -22.24 -9.12 16.99
CA VAL A 54 -23.23 -9.35 15.92
C VAL A 54 -24.66 -9.35 16.50
N PRO A 55 -25.54 -8.38 16.13
CA PRO A 55 -26.90 -8.33 16.64
C PRO A 55 -27.81 -9.38 16.00
N VAL A 56 -28.89 -9.76 16.68
CA VAL A 56 -29.90 -10.67 16.12
C VAL A 56 -30.48 -10.15 14.80
N SER A 57 -30.52 -8.84 14.59
CA SER A 57 -31.02 -8.19 13.37
C SER A 57 -29.94 -8.04 12.26
N ALA A 58 -28.77 -8.69 12.39
CA ALA A 58 -27.66 -8.52 11.46
C ALA A 58 -28.06 -8.82 10.00
N ALA A 59 -28.80 -9.92 9.76
CA ALA A 59 -29.28 -10.28 8.44
C ALA A 59 -30.11 -9.17 7.78
N THR A 60 -31.05 -8.56 8.53
CA THR A 60 -31.86 -7.43 8.06
C THR A 60 -30.97 -6.18 7.82
N GLY A 61 -29.98 -5.96 8.70
CA GLY A 61 -29.00 -4.88 8.55
C GLY A 61 -28.19 -5.01 7.28
N ILE A 62 -27.71 -6.21 6.94
CA ILE A 62 -26.98 -6.49 5.69
C ILE A 62 -27.90 -6.24 4.48
N GLN A 63 -29.12 -6.77 4.49
CA GLN A 63 -30.08 -6.57 3.39
C GLN A 63 -30.38 -5.10 3.14
N ASN A 64 -30.52 -4.27 4.19
CA ASN A 64 -30.71 -2.85 4.07
C ASN A 64 -29.50 -2.14 3.44
N ASN A 65 -28.27 -2.50 3.83
CA ASN A 65 -27.06 -1.96 3.23
C ASN A 65 -26.94 -2.38 1.75
N VAL A 66 -27.23 -3.61 1.41
CA VAL A 66 -27.28 -4.11 0.01
C VAL A 66 -28.32 -3.34 -0.80
N LEU A 67 -29.50 -3.07 -0.23
CA LEU A 67 -30.54 -2.29 -0.90
C LEU A 67 -30.08 -0.85 -1.19
N GLN A 68 -29.40 -0.20 -0.25
CA GLN A 68 -28.82 1.13 -0.44
C GLN A 68 -27.81 1.13 -1.59
N ILE A 69 -26.88 0.16 -1.62
CA ILE A 69 -25.90 0.04 -2.67
C ILE A 69 -26.59 -0.17 -4.02
N ARG A 70 -27.56 -1.10 -4.11
CA ARG A 70 -28.33 -1.36 -5.33
C ARG A 70 -29.05 -0.11 -5.85
N LYS A 71 -29.65 0.69 -4.96
CA LYS A 71 -30.31 1.94 -5.36
C LYS A 71 -29.33 2.93 -6.00
N ARG A 72 -28.11 3.09 -5.44
CA ARG A 72 -27.09 3.99 -5.99
C ARG A 72 -26.56 3.48 -7.32
N LEU A 73 -26.25 2.20 -7.43
CA LEU A 73 -25.81 1.57 -8.70
C LEU A 73 -26.88 1.76 -9.79
N ALA A 74 -28.15 1.46 -9.48
CA ALA A 74 -29.24 1.61 -10.43
C ALA A 74 -29.46 3.06 -10.87
N GLN A 75 -29.35 4.00 -9.95
CA GLN A 75 -29.47 5.42 -10.27
C GLN A 75 -28.37 5.85 -11.23
N ALA A 76 -27.10 5.56 -10.93
CA ALA A 76 -25.99 5.91 -11.79
C ALA A 76 -26.09 5.24 -13.18
N CYS A 77 -26.51 3.97 -13.25
CA CYS A 77 -26.74 3.30 -14.53
C CYS A 77 -27.84 3.97 -15.36
N ARG A 78 -28.99 4.30 -14.73
CA ARG A 78 -30.07 5.02 -15.46
C ARG A 78 -29.61 6.38 -15.99
N GLU A 79 -28.87 7.13 -15.19
CA GLU A 79 -28.33 8.44 -15.58
C GLU A 79 -27.26 8.33 -16.69
N ALA A 80 -26.61 7.15 -16.79
CA ALA A 80 -25.70 6.79 -17.88
C ALA A 80 -26.42 6.18 -19.12
N GLY A 81 -27.76 6.19 -19.14
CA GLY A 81 -28.54 5.64 -20.25
C GLY A 81 -28.68 4.11 -20.26
N SER A 82 -28.32 3.43 -19.15
CA SER A 82 -28.42 1.98 -19.03
C SER A 82 -29.61 1.57 -18.15
N ALA A 83 -30.43 0.65 -18.65
CA ALA A 83 -31.54 0.05 -17.89
C ALA A 83 -31.13 -1.21 -17.08
N ALA A 84 -29.89 -1.26 -16.59
CA ALA A 84 -29.39 -2.42 -15.89
C ALA A 84 -30.20 -2.72 -14.61
N ASP A 85 -30.57 -3.99 -14.41
CA ASP A 85 -31.24 -4.46 -13.20
C ASP A 85 -30.25 -4.41 -12.00
N PRO A 86 -30.57 -3.67 -10.93
CA PRO A 86 -29.71 -3.59 -9.75
C PRO A 86 -29.34 -4.93 -9.11
N LYS A 87 -30.24 -5.93 -9.22
CA LYS A 87 -30.01 -7.26 -8.71
C LYS A 87 -28.98 -8.05 -9.52
N ARG A 88 -28.78 -7.66 -10.80
CA ARG A 88 -27.73 -8.22 -11.65
C ARG A 88 -26.38 -7.53 -11.43
N LEU A 89 -26.38 -6.28 -10.93
CA LEU A 89 -25.16 -5.54 -10.62
C LEU A 89 -24.54 -5.98 -9.29
N LEU A 90 -25.38 -6.12 -8.27
CA LEU A 90 -25.03 -6.69 -6.98
C LEU A 90 -25.91 -7.92 -6.74
N VAL A 91 -25.36 -9.10 -7.01
CA VAL A 91 -26.05 -10.37 -7.01
C VAL A 91 -26.15 -10.90 -5.58
N THR A 92 -27.31 -11.47 -5.23
CA THR A 92 -27.45 -12.30 -4.03
C THR A 92 -27.09 -13.72 -4.40
N GLU A 93 -26.11 -14.27 -3.71
CA GLU A 93 -25.66 -15.66 -3.82
C GLU A 93 -26.15 -16.47 -2.60
N PRO A 94 -26.16 -17.79 -2.63
CA PRO A 94 -26.63 -18.62 -1.50
C PRO A 94 -25.87 -18.32 -0.19
N THR A 95 -24.60 -17.95 -0.27
CA THR A 95 -23.73 -17.72 0.90
C THR A 95 -23.38 -16.24 1.14
N GLY A 96 -23.87 -15.31 0.30
CA GLY A 96 -23.49 -13.91 0.43
C GLY A 96 -23.88 -13.01 -0.75
N TYR A 97 -23.00 -12.09 -1.07
CA TYR A 97 -23.24 -11.10 -2.12
C TYR A 97 -22.00 -10.95 -3.01
N ARG A 98 -22.22 -10.73 -4.30
CA ARG A 98 -21.17 -10.57 -5.30
C ARG A 98 -21.44 -9.35 -6.19
N LEU A 99 -20.45 -8.48 -6.31
CA LEU A 99 -20.48 -7.39 -7.27
C LEU A 99 -20.16 -7.94 -8.66
N ALA A 100 -21.15 -7.96 -9.54
CA ALA A 100 -21.06 -8.53 -10.89
C ALA A 100 -20.82 -7.46 -11.98
N LEU A 101 -20.79 -6.18 -11.59
CA LEU A 101 -20.48 -5.08 -12.51
C LEU A 101 -19.00 -5.12 -12.90
N ALA A 102 -18.72 -5.07 -14.19
CA ALA A 102 -17.35 -5.06 -14.68
C ALA A 102 -16.61 -3.80 -14.18
N VAL A 103 -15.44 -4.02 -13.58
CA VAL A 103 -14.51 -2.95 -13.24
C VAL A 103 -13.67 -2.66 -14.48
N GLU A 104 -13.83 -1.47 -15.05
CA GLU A 104 -13.12 -1.04 -16.24
C GLU A 104 -11.75 -0.49 -15.87
N ARG A 105 -11.69 0.29 -14.79
CA ARG A 105 -10.45 0.85 -14.25
C ARG A 105 -10.40 0.64 -12.74
N SER A 106 -9.24 0.21 -12.26
CA SER A 106 -8.95 0.07 -10.83
C SER A 106 -7.52 0.50 -10.56
N ASP A 107 -7.34 1.46 -9.65
CA ASP A 107 -6.01 1.90 -9.21
C ASP A 107 -5.20 0.74 -8.62
N LEU A 108 -5.82 -0.16 -7.85
CA LEU A 108 -5.17 -1.35 -7.31
C LEU A 108 -4.75 -2.35 -8.40
N ALA A 109 -5.59 -2.55 -9.43
CA ALA A 109 -5.24 -3.43 -10.55
C ALA A 109 -4.12 -2.83 -11.40
N GLU A 110 -4.13 -1.52 -11.60
CA GLU A 110 -3.10 -0.77 -12.30
C GLU A 110 -1.78 -0.80 -11.53
N HIS A 111 -1.81 -0.56 -10.23
CA HIS A 111 -0.64 -0.71 -9.36
C HIS A 111 0.00 -2.10 -9.53
N ARG A 112 -0.80 -3.17 -9.45
CA ARG A 112 -0.30 -4.54 -9.64
C ARG A 112 0.24 -4.80 -11.04
N ARG A 113 -0.33 -4.17 -12.07
CA ARG A 113 0.16 -4.25 -13.44
C ARG A 113 1.54 -3.62 -13.56
N LEU A 114 1.71 -2.41 -13.04
CA LEU A 114 2.99 -1.69 -13.06
C LEU A 114 4.08 -2.42 -12.29
N VAL A 115 3.75 -3.02 -11.14
CA VAL A 115 4.70 -3.85 -10.37
C VAL A 115 5.15 -5.06 -11.19
N ARG A 116 4.25 -5.77 -11.89
CA ARG A 116 4.64 -6.89 -12.77
C ARG A 116 5.51 -6.42 -13.95
N GLU A 117 5.21 -5.28 -14.55
CA GLU A 117 6.06 -4.72 -15.62
C GLU A 117 7.45 -4.37 -15.12
N ALA A 118 7.55 -3.92 -13.86
CA ALA A 118 8.84 -3.72 -13.22
C ALA A 118 9.59 -5.04 -13.00
N ASP A 119 8.91 -6.12 -12.56
CA ASP A 119 9.49 -7.46 -12.44
C ASP A 119 10.08 -7.93 -13.78
N GLU A 120 9.30 -7.79 -14.86
CA GLU A 120 9.73 -8.15 -16.20
C GLU A 120 10.91 -7.29 -16.70
N ALA A 121 10.97 -6.01 -16.32
CA ALA A 121 12.09 -5.13 -16.66
C ALA A 121 13.35 -5.52 -15.88
N GLU A 122 13.26 -5.84 -14.59
CA GLU A 122 14.38 -6.33 -13.78
C GLU A 122 14.93 -7.65 -14.35
N ASP A 123 14.07 -8.59 -14.74
CA ASP A 123 14.48 -9.87 -15.36
C ASP A 123 15.26 -9.66 -16.67
N ARG A 124 14.98 -8.59 -17.40
CA ARG A 124 15.71 -8.18 -18.61
C ARG A 124 16.98 -7.36 -18.32
N GLY A 125 17.22 -7.01 -17.05
CA GLY A 125 18.32 -6.13 -16.64
C GLY A 125 18.07 -4.64 -16.92
N ASP A 126 16.85 -4.25 -17.29
CA ASP A 126 16.46 -2.86 -17.53
C ASP A 126 16.10 -2.15 -16.22
N THR A 127 17.14 -1.75 -15.50
CA THR A 127 17.04 -1.12 -14.19
C THR A 127 16.28 0.21 -14.24
N GLU A 128 16.42 0.97 -15.33
CA GLU A 128 15.79 2.28 -15.48
C GLU A 128 14.28 2.13 -15.64
N LEU A 129 13.83 1.29 -16.58
CA LEU A 129 12.42 1.01 -16.79
C LEU A 129 11.76 0.43 -15.53
N ALA A 130 12.46 -0.48 -14.83
CA ALA A 130 11.94 -1.05 -13.57
C ALA A 130 11.70 0.04 -12.52
N SER A 131 12.67 0.95 -12.31
CA SER A 131 12.52 2.08 -11.39
C SER A 131 11.35 2.98 -11.79
N GLU A 132 11.21 3.31 -13.08
CA GLU A 132 10.09 4.12 -13.59
C GLU A 132 8.73 3.47 -13.28
N ARG A 133 8.57 2.17 -13.59
CA ARG A 133 7.31 1.46 -13.34
C ARG A 133 6.95 1.38 -11.87
N LEU A 134 7.93 1.15 -10.98
CA LEU A 134 7.69 1.18 -9.53
C LEU A 134 7.32 2.58 -9.04
N ASN A 135 7.93 3.63 -9.60
CA ASN A 135 7.59 5.00 -9.27
C ASN A 135 6.16 5.36 -9.71
N GLU A 136 5.78 4.96 -10.93
CA GLU A 136 4.39 5.09 -11.41
C GLU A 136 3.41 4.34 -10.48
N ALA A 137 3.75 3.10 -10.08
CA ALA A 137 2.92 2.32 -9.17
C ALA A 137 2.73 3.01 -7.81
N LEU A 138 3.78 3.61 -7.26
CA LEU A 138 3.72 4.36 -6.00
C LEU A 138 2.92 5.66 -6.14
N SER A 139 2.96 6.32 -7.29
CA SER A 139 2.22 7.56 -7.55
C SER A 139 0.70 7.39 -7.55
N LEU A 140 0.20 6.16 -7.71
CA LEU A 140 -1.23 5.85 -7.61
C LEU A 140 -1.77 5.95 -6.18
N TRP A 141 -0.90 5.93 -5.17
CA TRP A 141 -1.26 6.08 -3.77
C TRP A 141 -1.46 7.57 -3.44
N ARG A 142 -2.71 7.95 -3.26
CA ARG A 142 -3.11 9.34 -2.98
C ARG A 142 -3.12 9.64 -1.49
N ASP A 143 -3.31 8.60 -0.66
CA ASP A 143 -3.39 8.66 0.80
C ASP A 143 -3.28 7.24 1.37
N GLU A 144 -3.56 7.04 2.66
CA GLU A 144 -3.81 5.71 3.22
C GLU A 144 -4.94 5.01 2.47
N PRO A 145 -4.84 3.70 2.20
CA PRO A 145 -5.86 2.99 1.45
C PRO A 145 -7.18 2.99 2.22
N LEU A 146 -8.29 3.33 1.52
CA LEU A 146 -9.61 3.48 2.10
C LEU A 146 -9.68 4.46 3.28
N ALA A 147 -8.90 5.55 3.26
CA ALA A 147 -8.75 6.52 4.36
C ALA A 147 -10.07 7.06 4.95
N ASP A 148 -11.15 7.07 4.15
CA ASP A 148 -12.49 7.54 4.56
C ASP A 148 -13.46 6.39 4.95
N VAL A 149 -12.96 5.15 5.03
CA VAL A 149 -13.74 3.97 5.44
C VAL A 149 -13.28 3.51 6.82
N PRO A 150 -14.11 3.65 7.87
CA PRO A 150 -13.73 3.13 9.18
C PRO A 150 -13.74 1.60 9.14
N ALA A 151 -12.58 1.01 8.81
CA ALA A 151 -12.40 -0.41 8.62
C ALA A 151 -12.78 -1.23 9.86
N GLY A 152 -13.40 -2.39 9.65
CA GLY A 152 -13.55 -3.45 10.64
C GLY A 152 -12.41 -4.47 10.50
N PRO A 153 -12.46 -5.60 11.22
CA PRO A 153 -11.33 -6.54 11.27
C PRO A 153 -10.91 -7.10 9.91
N VAL A 154 -11.87 -7.33 9.02
CA VAL A 154 -11.58 -7.93 7.70
C VAL A 154 -10.87 -6.93 6.79
N LEU A 155 -11.39 -5.71 6.66
CA LEU A 155 -10.74 -4.67 5.87
C LEU A 155 -9.41 -4.29 6.49
N THR A 156 -9.29 -4.14 7.81
CA THR A 156 -8.02 -3.84 8.49
C THR A 156 -6.92 -4.82 8.10
N ALA A 157 -7.21 -6.13 8.09
CA ALA A 157 -6.23 -7.12 7.67
C ALA A 157 -5.80 -6.94 6.19
N HIS A 158 -6.73 -6.57 5.31
CA HIS A 158 -6.41 -6.25 3.92
C HIS A 158 -5.56 -4.97 3.79
N LEU A 159 -5.89 -3.93 4.55
CA LEU A 159 -5.17 -2.65 4.52
C LEU A 159 -3.73 -2.80 5.01
N LEU A 160 -3.52 -3.50 6.13
CA LEU A 160 -2.17 -3.80 6.64
C LEU A 160 -1.32 -4.52 5.58
N ARG A 161 -1.90 -5.50 4.89
CA ARG A 161 -1.19 -6.18 3.81
C ARG A 161 -0.85 -5.24 2.65
N MET A 162 -1.77 -4.36 2.26
CA MET A 162 -1.53 -3.38 1.18
C MET A 162 -0.42 -2.40 1.55
N GLU A 163 -0.34 -1.97 2.80
CA GLU A 163 0.72 -1.09 3.29
C GLU A 163 2.08 -1.80 3.28
N GLU A 164 2.14 -3.07 3.70
CA GLU A 164 3.38 -3.86 3.59
C GLU A 164 3.80 -4.06 2.13
N ASP A 165 2.85 -4.39 1.23
CA ASP A 165 3.12 -4.49 -0.21
C ASP A 165 3.66 -3.14 -0.76
N ARG A 166 3.09 -1.99 -0.33
CA ARG A 166 3.58 -0.65 -0.68
C ARG A 166 5.02 -0.40 -0.23
N LYS A 167 5.35 -0.79 1.01
CA LYS A 167 6.73 -0.67 1.54
C LYS A 167 7.72 -1.49 0.72
N VAL A 168 7.36 -2.71 0.35
CA VAL A 168 8.21 -3.56 -0.51
C VAL A 168 8.48 -2.86 -1.85
N VAL A 169 7.45 -2.33 -2.49
CA VAL A 169 7.59 -1.60 -3.77
C VAL A 169 8.49 -0.36 -3.61
N LEU A 170 8.28 0.42 -2.54
CA LEU A 170 9.10 1.60 -2.23
C LEU A 170 10.58 1.21 -2.06
N PHE A 171 10.86 0.17 -1.28
CA PHE A 171 12.23 -0.24 -1.01
C PHE A 171 12.93 -0.80 -2.25
N ARG A 172 12.21 -1.50 -3.12
CA ARG A 172 12.74 -1.94 -4.43
C ARG A 172 13.11 -0.74 -5.30
N ARG A 173 12.20 0.23 -5.46
CA ARG A 173 12.47 1.44 -6.24
C ARG A 173 13.70 2.20 -5.71
N LEU A 174 13.77 2.44 -4.40
CA LEU A 174 14.93 3.09 -3.79
C LEU A 174 16.23 2.33 -4.06
N SER A 175 16.20 0.99 -4.05
CA SER A 175 17.38 0.17 -4.36
C SER A 175 17.79 0.28 -5.82
N LEU A 176 16.83 0.34 -6.75
CA LEU A 176 17.11 0.55 -8.17
C LEU A 176 17.67 1.96 -8.42
N ASP A 177 17.11 2.99 -7.80
CA ASP A 177 17.60 4.36 -7.91
C ASP A 177 19.02 4.54 -7.38
N LEU A 178 19.37 3.85 -6.28
CA LEU A 178 20.76 3.79 -5.80
C LEU A 178 21.69 3.14 -6.83
N ARG A 179 21.27 2.07 -7.53
CA ARG A 179 22.03 1.44 -8.62
C ARG A 179 22.20 2.38 -9.82
N LEU A 180 21.22 3.24 -10.07
CA LEU A 180 21.25 4.28 -11.10
C LEU A 180 22.00 5.54 -10.67
N CYS A 181 22.61 5.54 -9.48
CA CYS A 181 23.35 6.68 -8.91
C CYS A 181 22.50 7.94 -8.70
N ARG A 182 21.17 7.82 -8.54
CA ARG A 182 20.23 8.93 -8.28
C ARG A 182 20.25 9.34 -6.80
N TYR A 183 21.45 9.52 -6.24
CA TYR A 183 21.63 9.70 -4.79
C TYR A 183 20.91 10.91 -4.22
N SER A 184 20.91 12.05 -4.93
CA SER A 184 20.32 13.29 -4.42
C SER A 184 18.82 13.18 -4.18
N GLU A 185 18.11 12.52 -5.12
CA GLU A 185 16.66 12.30 -5.04
C GLU A 185 16.31 11.33 -3.90
N VAL A 186 17.02 10.21 -3.85
CA VAL A 186 16.84 9.19 -2.81
C VAL A 186 17.13 9.75 -1.41
N ILE A 187 18.19 10.54 -1.23
CA ILE A 187 18.51 11.14 0.08
C ILE A 187 17.42 12.10 0.53
N GLY A 188 16.92 12.95 -0.38
CA GLY A 188 15.83 13.88 -0.06
C GLY A 188 14.58 13.18 0.44
N GLU A 189 14.14 12.14 -0.29
CA GLU A 189 12.97 11.35 0.08
C GLU A 189 13.18 10.55 1.38
N LEU A 190 14.33 9.89 1.54
CA LEU A 190 14.63 9.12 2.75
C LEU A 190 14.73 10.01 3.99
N ARG A 191 15.20 11.25 3.89
CA ARG A 191 15.17 12.20 5.00
C ARG A 191 13.75 12.53 5.44
N ALA A 192 12.83 12.73 4.49
CA ALA A 192 11.41 12.95 4.81
C ALA A 192 10.79 11.70 5.48
N LEU A 193 11.05 10.51 4.94
CA LEU A 193 10.54 9.25 5.47
C LEU A 193 11.09 8.93 6.87
N THR A 194 12.39 9.13 7.13
CA THR A 194 12.98 8.91 8.45
C THR A 194 12.48 9.91 9.50
N ALA A 195 12.12 11.13 9.09
CA ALA A 195 11.49 12.09 9.99
C ALA A 195 10.06 11.68 10.39
N LEU A 196 9.30 11.04 9.48
CA LEU A 196 7.96 10.52 9.76
C LEU A 196 7.99 9.20 10.53
N HIS A 197 9.03 8.38 10.32
CA HIS A 197 9.20 7.04 10.91
C HIS A 197 10.57 6.95 11.61
N PRO A 198 10.77 7.63 12.75
CA PRO A 198 12.08 7.80 13.38
C PRO A 198 12.71 6.49 13.87
N HIS A 199 11.92 5.42 14.10
CA HIS A 199 12.40 4.13 14.55
C HIS A 199 12.46 3.06 13.46
N ASP A 200 12.13 3.40 12.20
CA ASP A 200 12.22 2.44 11.08
C ASP A 200 13.69 2.28 10.64
N GLU A 201 14.34 1.27 11.20
CA GLU A 201 15.76 0.97 10.94
C GLU A 201 16.04 0.71 9.46
N ALA A 202 15.08 0.16 8.72
CA ALA A 202 15.25 -0.12 7.29
C ALA A 202 15.33 1.15 6.44
N LEU A 203 14.64 2.22 6.84
CA LEU A 203 14.76 3.54 6.21
C LEU A 203 16.10 4.19 6.53
N HIS A 204 16.53 4.14 7.79
CA HIS A 204 17.83 4.70 8.23
C HIS A 204 19.00 3.97 7.55
N GLU A 205 18.95 2.63 7.41
CA GLU A 205 19.96 1.87 6.68
C GLU A 205 20.11 2.36 5.24
N ARG A 206 19.00 2.57 4.55
CA ARG A 206 19.01 3.07 3.16
C ARG A 206 19.52 4.50 3.07
N LEU A 207 19.14 5.36 4.02
CA LEU A 207 19.65 6.73 4.08
C LEU A 207 21.17 6.76 4.32
N MET A 208 21.67 5.96 5.27
CA MET A 208 23.11 5.82 5.51
C MET A 208 23.83 5.32 4.26
N THR A 209 23.26 4.30 3.59
CA THR A 209 23.81 3.75 2.34
C THR A 209 23.88 4.80 1.24
N ALA A 210 22.78 5.55 1.01
CA ALA A 210 22.73 6.61 0.00
C ALA A 210 23.74 7.72 0.27
N LEU A 211 23.85 8.16 1.52
CA LEU A 211 24.83 9.18 1.96
C LEU A 211 26.26 8.67 1.78
N TYR A 212 26.54 7.43 2.16
CA TYR A 212 27.87 6.85 1.99
C TYR A 212 28.27 6.74 0.52
N LEU A 213 27.39 6.21 -0.34
CA LEU A 213 27.65 6.08 -1.78
C LEU A 213 27.80 7.44 -2.50
N SER A 214 27.16 8.49 -1.98
CA SER A 214 27.32 9.87 -2.47
C SER A 214 28.57 10.59 -1.93
N GLY A 215 29.42 9.91 -1.13
CA GLY A 215 30.60 10.50 -0.51
C GLY A 215 30.33 11.33 0.76
N ARG A 216 29.08 11.39 1.24
CA ARG A 216 28.65 12.17 2.43
C ARG A 216 28.80 11.35 3.72
N ARG A 217 30.01 10.81 3.93
CA ARG A 217 30.34 9.87 5.00
C ARG A 217 30.00 10.41 6.40
N GLY A 218 30.33 11.66 6.68
CA GLY A 218 30.02 12.27 7.99
C GLY A 218 28.53 12.25 8.30
N GLU A 219 27.71 12.66 7.33
CA GLU A 219 26.25 12.67 7.49
C GLU A 219 25.64 11.26 7.65
N ALA A 220 26.24 10.24 7.02
CA ALA A 220 25.83 8.85 7.24
C ALA A 220 26.04 8.42 8.70
N LEU A 221 27.14 8.84 9.33
CA LEU A 221 27.43 8.58 10.75
C LEU A 221 26.51 9.37 11.68
N ASP A 222 26.18 10.62 11.32
CA ASP A 222 25.23 11.46 12.07
C ASP A 222 23.83 10.82 12.10
N VAL A 223 23.38 10.24 10.96
CA VAL A 223 22.12 9.50 10.88
C VAL A 223 22.10 8.32 11.85
N TYR A 224 23.19 7.54 11.91
CA TYR A 224 23.29 6.44 12.87
C TYR A 224 23.24 6.92 14.31
N ALA A 225 23.99 7.96 14.65
CA ALA A 225 24.07 8.52 16.01
C ALA A 225 22.68 9.03 16.47
N ALA A 226 21.94 9.70 15.58
CA ALA A 226 20.60 10.19 15.86
C ALA A 226 19.61 9.05 16.09
N LEU A 227 19.61 8.01 15.23
CA LEU A 227 18.76 6.83 15.40
C LEU A 227 19.08 6.11 16.72
N ARG A 228 20.36 5.86 17.02
CA ARG A 228 20.77 5.20 18.25
C ARG A 228 20.28 5.95 19.48
N SER A 229 20.43 7.29 19.49
CA SER A 229 19.97 8.12 20.60
C SER A 229 18.46 8.04 20.79
N ALA A 230 17.67 8.07 19.71
CA ALA A 230 16.23 7.95 19.75
C ALA A 230 15.79 6.56 20.25
N MET A 231 16.36 5.48 19.71
CA MET A 231 16.05 4.11 20.12
C MET A 231 16.42 3.85 21.59
N ALA A 232 17.60 4.29 22.03
CA ALA A 232 18.00 4.11 23.41
C ALA A 232 17.13 4.93 24.38
N GLY A 233 16.77 6.16 24.03
CA GLY A 233 15.98 7.04 24.89
C GLY A 233 14.49 6.67 24.96
N GLU A 234 13.89 6.24 23.85
CA GLU A 234 12.44 6.01 23.75
C GLU A 234 12.07 4.53 23.90
N LEU A 235 12.90 3.60 23.41
CA LEU A 235 12.61 2.16 23.39
C LEU A 235 13.51 1.35 24.31
N GLY A 236 14.62 1.91 24.80
CA GLY A 236 15.63 1.18 25.56
C GLY A 236 16.39 0.15 24.73
N LEU A 237 16.45 0.31 23.42
CA LEU A 237 17.06 -0.62 22.48
C LEU A 237 18.30 -0.03 21.81
N GLU A 238 19.25 -0.90 21.46
CA GLU A 238 20.34 -0.56 20.54
C GLU A 238 19.94 -0.89 19.10
N PRO A 239 20.48 -0.16 18.09
CA PRO A 239 20.26 -0.49 16.69
C PRO A 239 20.63 -1.93 16.35
N SER A 240 19.97 -2.51 15.35
CA SER A 240 20.19 -3.89 14.89
C SER A 240 21.65 -4.17 14.53
N PRO A 241 22.10 -5.43 14.62
CA PRO A 241 23.46 -5.82 14.21
C PRO A 241 23.81 -5.39 12.79
N ARG A 242 22.82 -5.34 11.90
CA ARG A 242 22.96 -4.92 10.50
C ARG A 242 23.33 -3.43 10.39
N LEU A 243 22.67 -2.55 11.13
CA LEU A 243 23.00 -1.13 11.18
C LEU A 243 24.34 -0.86 11.87
N GLN A 244 24.63 -1.58 12.95
CA GLN A 244 25.93 -1.51 13.62
C GLN A 244 27.08 -1.94 12.70
N TRP A 245 26.84 -2.98 11.87
CA TRP A 245 27.80 -3.40 10.87
C TRP A 245 27.99 -2.31 9.80
N LEU A 246 26.89 -1.72 9.28
CA LEU A 246 26.96 -0.63 8.31
C LEU A 246 27.75 0.57 8.86
N GLN A 247 27.50 0.97 10.11
CA GLN A 247 28.26 2.02 10.78
C GLN A 247 29.77 1.72 10.81
N ARG A 248 30.15 0.50 11.22
CA ARG A 248 31.57 0.08 11.23
C ARG A 248 32.17 0.14 9.83
N THR A 249 31.46 -0.38 8.84
CA THR A 249 31.89 -0.33 7.43
C THR A 249 32.14 1.11 6.98
N VAL A 250 31.24 2.02 7.31
CA VAL A 250 31.40 3.47 7.00
C VAL A 250 32.60 4.04 7.75
N LEU A 251 32.89 3.64 8.98
CA LEU A 251 34.03 4.11 9.77
C LEU A 251 35.39 3.58 9.27
N GLU A 252 35.43 2.33 8.80
CA GLU A 252 36.67 1.65 8.42
C GLU A 252 37.06 1.87 6.94
N ALA A 253 36.06 2.25 6.09
CA ALA A 253 36.28 2.38 4.68
C ALA A 253 37.31 3.46 4.33
N SER A 254 38.47 3.04 3.85
CA SER A 254 39.47 3.91 3.25
C SER A 254 39.13 4.30 1.79
N GLN A 255 38.34 3.47 1.10
CA GLN A 255 37.75 3.69 -0.22
C GLN A 255 36.25 3.35 -0.19
N ALA A 256 35.44 4.11 -0.96
CA ALA A 256 34.03 3.81 -1.07
C ALA A 256 33.77 2.44 -1.71
N LEU A 257 33.02 1.60 -1.01
CA LEU A 257 32.51 0.34 -1.57
C LEU A 257 31.41 0.66 -2.59
N SER A 258 31.33 -0.15 -3.66
CA SER A 258 30.17 -0.07 -4.56
C SER A 258 28.90 -0.56 -3.86
N GLN A 259 27.74 -0.16 -4.37
CA GLN A 259 26.45 -0.62 -3.84
C GLN A 259 26.35 -2.16 -3.84
N GLU A 260 26.83 -2.82 -4.90
CA GLU A 260 26.81 -4.28 -4.97
C GLU A 260 27.67 -4.93 -3.89
N GLN A 261 28.86 -4.39 -3.64
CA GLN A 261 29.74 -4.89 -2.58
C GLN A 261 29.09 -4.70 -1.22
N LEU A 262 28.51 -3.52 -0.95
CA LEU A 262 27.82 -3.21 0.28
C LEU A 262 26.59 -4.11 0.47
N SER A 263 25.77 -4.30 -0.58
CA SER A 263 24.58 -5.17 -0.53
C SER A 263 24.92 -6.64 -0.28
N ARG A 264 25.97 -7.16 -0.92
CA ARG A 264 26.44 -8.54 -0.68
C ARG A 264 26.91 -8.74 0.75
N GLN A 265 27.64 -7.77 1.29
CA GLN A 265 28.11 -7.84 2.69
C GLN A 265 26.97 -7.71 3.69
N LEU A 266 25.98 -6.84 3.44
CA LEU A 266 24.77 -6.73 4.26
C LEU A 266 23.94 -8.00 4.26
N ALA A 267 23.84 -8.69 3.12
CA ALA A 267 23.14 -9.97 3.03
C ALA A 267 23.85 -11.11 3.81
N ALA A 268 25.16 -11.01 4.01
CA ALA A 268 25.92 -11.99 4.79
C ALA A 268 25.82 -11.80 6.31
N VAL A 269 25.30 -10.66 6.77
CA VAL A 269 25.13 -10.30 8.19
C VAL A 269 23.68 -10.51 8.67
N ALA A 270 22.74 -10.74 7.75
CA ALA A 270 21.33 -11.02 8.03
C ALA A 270 21.10 -12.51 8.27
#